data_7f8ef1f216596764d6153276d09aaf41
#
_entry.id   7f8ef1f216596764d6153276d09aaf41
#
_cell.length_a   1.000
_cell.length_b   1.000
_cell.length_c   1.000
_cell.angle_alpha   90.00
_cell.angle_beta   90.00
_cell.angle_gamma   90.00
#
_symmetry.space_group_name_H-M   'P 1'
#
loop_
_entity.id
_entity.type
_entity.pdbx_description
1 polymer ?
#
loop_
_entity_poly.entity_id
_entity_poly.type
_entity_poly.pdbx_seq_one_letter_code
_entity_poly.pdbx_strand_id
1 'polypeptide(L)'
;MSIKISFKKSISSKTFANLVLFVDEKFNAKLIKKYISNSEFSYVSDLLKTSDLNKKILVFNLNSKKKIVLVSIKKNIKNHDIENLGAELYSLINHGKNSQYFINTESVVNSNKSFIGHFLHGMKLKSYDFTKYKTKKEKRSIDIYIIGKKNNISAKDQLKFKALEEGTFYARDLV
;
A
#
# COMPACT_ATOMS: atom_id res chain seq x y z
N MET A 1 5.08 -6.86 -15.34
CA MET A 1 3.95 -6.69 -14.39
C MET A 1 3.69 -5.21 -14.21
N SER A 2 2.45 -4.74 -14.12
CA SER A 2 2.18 -3.30 -14.03
C SER A 2 1.37 -2.98 -12.77
N ILE A 3 1.79 -1.93 -12.08
CA ILE A 3 1.01 -1.32 -11.00
C ILE A 3 0.31 -0.08 -11.54
N LYS A 4 -1.01 0.00 -11.35
CA LYS A 4 -1.81 1.16 -11.76
C LYS A 4 -2.29 1.89 -10.51
N ILE A 5 -1.90 3.15 -10.37
CA ILE A 5 -2.25 3.98 -9.22
C ILE A 5 -3.27 5.02 -9.66
N SER A 6 -4.38 5.12 -8.93
CA SER A 6 -5.48 6.06 -9.20
C SER A 6 -5.96 6.68 -7.89
N PHE A 7 -6.39 7.93 -7.94
CA PHE A 7 -6.94 8.66 -6.79
C PHE A 7 -8.46 8.62 -6.86
N LYS A 8 -9.11 8.26 -5.74
CA LYS A 8 -10.58 8.25 -5.60
C LYS A 8 -11.00 9.02 -4.35
N LYS A 9 -12.14 9.70 -4.42
CA LYS A 9 -12.66 10.46 -3.26
C LYS A 9 -13.12 9.55 -2.12
N SER A 10 -13.75 8.42 -2.44
CA SER A 10 -14.29 7.48 -1.45
C SER A 10 -14.44 6.07 -2.05
N ILE A 11 -14.64 5.08 -1.17
CA ILE A 11 -15.06 3.72 -1.55
C ILE A 11 -16.60 3.69 -1.49
N SER A 12 -17.25 3.10 -2.49
CA SER A 12 -18.68 2.81 -2.37
C SER A 12 -18.90 1.70 -1.35
N SER A 13 -19.93 1.81 -0.52
CA SER A 13 -20.26 0.83 0.53
C SER A 13 -20.49 -0.60 0.02
N LYS A 14 -20.73 -0.78 -1.27
CA LYS A 14 -20.95 -2.08 -1.93
C LYS A 14 -19.66 -2.73 -2.46
N THR A 15 -18.50 -2.08 -2.33
CA THR A 15 -17.26 -2.60 -2.92
C THR A 15 -16.58 -3.55 -1.94
N PHE A 16 -16.55 -4.84 -2.25
CA PHE A 16 -15.65 -5.79 -1.59
C PHE A 16 -14.22 -5.49 -2.03
N ALA A 17 -13.51 -4.72 -1.23
CA ALA A 17 -12.20 -4.24 -1.60
C ALA A 17 -11.17 -4.61 -0.53
N ASN A 18 -9.98 -4.96 -0.97
CA ASN A 18 -8.85 -5.08 -0.06
C ASN A 18 -8.47 -3.70 0.45
N LEU A 19 -8.44 -3.52 1.76
CA LEU A 19 -8.23 -2.24 2.41
C LEU A 19 -6.87 -2.20 3.11
N VAL A 20 -6.07 -1.19 2.80
CA VAL A 20 -4.79 -0.92 3.47
C VAL A 20 -4.99 0.24 4.42
N LEU A 21 -4.67 0.02 5.70
CA LEU A 21 -4.78 0.98 6.79
C LEU A 21 -3.43 1.12 7.48
N PHE A 22 -3.12 2.33 7.91
CA PHE A 22 -1.90 2.65 8.64
C PHE A 22 -2.20 2.72 10.14
N VAL A 23 -1.31 2.16 10.93
CA VAL A 23 -1.39 2.11 12.38
C VAL A 23 -0.05 2.52 13.02
N ASP A 24 -0.05 2.75 14.31
CA ASP A 24 1.17 2.98 15.07
C ASP A 24 2.01 1.70 15.24
N GLU A 25 3.22 1.83 15.79
CA GLU A 25 4.15 0.73 16.02
C GLU A 25 3.58 -0.40 16.90
N LYS A 26 2.59 -0.08 17.73
CA LYS A 26 1.94 -1.03 18.65
C LYS A 26 0.71 -1.71 18.04
N PHE A 27 0.42 -1.46 16.76
CA PHE A 27 -0.78 -1.95 16.08
C PHE A 27 -2.07 -1.62 16.83
N ASN A 28 -2.22 -0.38 17.32
CA ASN A 28 -3.40 0.05 18.07
C ASN A 28 -4.65 -0.03 17.20
N ALA A 29 -5.43 -1.07 17.39
CA ALA A 29 -6.65 -1.34 16.62
C ALA A 29 -7.70 -0.22 16.74
N LYS A 30 -7.73 0.56 17.84
CA LYS A 30 -8.69 1.65 18.01
C LYS A 30 -8.59 2.69 16.90
N LEU A 31 -7.40 2.88 16.31
CA LEU A 31 -7.17 3.84 15.22
C LEU A 31 -7.92 3.48 13.93
N ILE A 32 -8.20 2.19 13.71
CA ILE A 32 -8.83 1.71 12.47
C ILE A 32 -10.35 1.53 12.58
N LYS A 33 -10.92 1.59 13.80
CA LYS A 33 -12.35 1.33 14.06
C LYS A 33 -13.30 2.15 13.18
N LYS A 34 -12.94 3.39 12.87
CA LYS A 34 -13.76 4.29 12.04
C LYS A 34 -13.74 3.97 10.53
N TYR A 35 -12.88 3.07 10.08
CA TYR A 35 -12.70 2.75 8.66
C TYR A 35 -13.25 1.37 8.28
N ILE A 36 -13.63 0.56 9.26
CA ILE A 36 -14.13 -0.80 9.09
C ILE A 36 -15.39 -1.02 9.92
N SER A 37 -16.18 -2.04 9.60
CA SER A 37 -17.37 -2.38 10.37
C SER A 37 -17.03 -2.92 11.76
N ASN A 38 -18.00 -2.94 12.69
CA ASN A 38 -17.77 -3.45 14.03
C ASN A 38 -17.41 -4.95 14.03
N SER A 39 -18.00 -5.74 13.14
CA SER A 39 -17.68 -7.17 13.00
C SER A 39 -16.24 -7.39 12.50
N GLU A 40 -15.82 -6.61 11.48
CA GLU A 40 -14.45 -6.65 10.98
C GLU A 40 -13.44 -6.17 12.03
N PHE A 41 -13.81 -5.14 12.80
CA PHE A 41 -12.98 -4.64 13.89
C PHE A 41 -12.77 -5.69 14.98
N SER A 42 -13.83 -6.37 15.41
CA SER A 42 -13.75 -7.46 16.40
C SER A 42 -12.83 -8.57 15.89
N TYR A 43 -13.06 -9.03 14.67
CA TYR A 43 -12.25 -10.09 14.05
C TYR A 43 -10.76 -9.71 13.95
N VAL A 44 -10.43 -8.52 13.43
CA VAL A 44 -9.05 -8.05 13.34
C VAL A 44 -8.43 -7.88 14.72
N SER A 45 -9.17 -7.36 15.70
CA SER A 45 -8.68 -7.18 17.07
C SER A 45 -8.34 -8.52 17.75
N ASP A 46 -9.11 -9.56 17.48
CA ASP A 46 -8.82 -10.90 18.01
C ASP A 46 -7.58 -11.52 17.34
N LEU A 47 -7.45 -11.39 16.02
CA LEU A 47 -6.28 -11.86 15.30
C LEU A 47 -4.99 -11.13 15.72
N LEU A 48 -5.07 -9.86 16.04
CA LEU A 48 -3.92 -9.09 16.51
C LEU A 48 -3.34 -9.63 17.83
N LYS A 49 -4.16 -10.23 18.71
CA LYS A 49 -3.69 -10.81 19.97
C LYS A 49 -2.75 -12.00 19.77
N THR A 50 -2.88 -12.70 18.64
CA THR A 50 -2.09 -13.89 18.30
C THR A 50 -1.05 -13.63 17.20
N SER A 51 -1.04 -12.42 16.64
CA SER A 51 -0.15 -12.05 15.54
C SER A 51 1.25 -11.69 16.04
N ASP A 52 2.26 -11.97 15.21
CA ASP A 52 3.63 -11.50 15.44
C ASP A 52 3.72 -9.99 15.11
N LEU A 53 3.68 -9.16 16.16
CA LEU A 53 3.73 -7.70 16.06
C LEU A 53 5.13 -7.14 15.73
N ASN A 54 6.17 -7.99 15.62
CA ASN A 54 7.49 -7.57 15.12
C ASN A 54 7.47 -7.30 13.60
N LYS A 55 6.49 -7.88 12.90
CA LYS A 55 6.29 -7.62 11.47
C LYS A 55 5.76 -6.19 11.28
N LYS A 56 6.27 -5.52 10.25
CA LYS A 56 5.82 -4.17 9.90
C LYS A 56 4.47 -4.15 9.19
N ILE A 57 4.10 -5.24 8.55
CA ILE A 57 2.86 -5.36 7.77
C ILE A 57 2.15 -6.66 8.15
N LEU A 58 0.88 -6.56 8.51
CA LEU A 58 0.01 -7.69 8.81
C LEU A 58 -1.13 -7.76 7.80
N VAL A 59 -1.39 -8.94 7.27
CA VAL A 59 -2.46 -9.19 6.28
C VAL A 59 -3.51 -10.11 6.89
N PHE A 60 -4.73 -9.63 7.04
CA PHE A 60 -5.87 -10.37 7.57
C PHE A 60 -6.86 -10.68 6.45
N ASN A 61 -7.08 -11.96 6.19
CA ASN A 61 -8.10 -12.42 5.23
C ASN A 61 -9.46 -12.48 5.94
N LEU A 62 -10.37 -11.56 5.61
CA LEU A 62 -11.73 -11.59 6.17
C LEU A 62 -12.58 -12.66 5.49
N ASN A 63 -12.39 -12.83 4.19
CA ASN A 63 -12.98 -13.87 3.36
C ASN A 63 -12.17 -14.05 2.07
N SER A 64 -12.65 -14.88 1.15
CA SER A 64 -11.99 -15.12 -0.16
C SER A 64 -11.81 -13.87 -1.04
N LYS A 65 -12.58 -12.80 -0.80
CA LYS A 65 -12.63 -11.60 -1.64
C LYS A 65 -12.15 -10.32 -0.96
N LYS A 66 -12.01 -10.33 0.37
CA LYS A 66 -11.69 -9.13 1.16
C LYS A 66 -10.57 -9.37 2.15
N LYS A 67 -9.58 -8.48 2.11
CA LYS A 67 -8.45 -8.47 3.04
C LYS A 67 -8.34 -7.10 3.71
N ILE A 68 -7.91 -7.10 4.95
CA ILE A 68 -7.43 -5.89 5.62
C ILE A 68 -5.94 -6.02 5.82
N VAL A 69 -5.20 -5.02 5.38
CA VAL A 69 -3.76 -4.93 5.53
C VAL A 69 -3.44 -3.80 6.48
N LEU A 70 -2.77 -4.10 7.58
CA LEU A 70 -2.28 -3.10 8.53
C LEU A 70 -0.80 -2.86 8.30
N VAL A 71 -0.45 -1.59 8.09
CA VAL A 71 0.93 -1.14 7.91
C VAL A 71 1.33 -0.32 9.13
N SER A 72 2.31 -0.81 9.88
CA SER A 72 2.84 -0.14 11.07
C SER A 72 3.77 1.00 10.69
N ILE A 73 3.57 2.18 11.28
CA ILE A 73 4.35 3.39 11.00
C ILE A 73 5.00 3.89 12.29
N LYS A 74 6.31 4.07 12.26
CA LYS A 74 7.06 4.76 13.32
C LYS A 74 6.80 6.25 13.31
N LYS A 75 6.78 6.87 14.49
CA LYS A 75 6.52 8.32 14.62
C LYS A 75 7.50 9.17 13.80
N ASN A 76 8.78 8.83 13.82
CA ASN A 76 9.86 9.56 13.12
C ASN A 76 10.48 8.71 12.02
N ILE A 77 9.66 8.13 11.16
CA ILE A 77 10.13 7.29 10.04
C ILE A 77 10.83 8.14 8.98
N LYS A 78 11.99 7.69 8.51
CA LYS A 78 12.76 8.34 7.43
C LYS A 78 12.17 7.98 6.06
N ASN A 79 12.44 8.83 5.04
CA ASN A 79 11.86 8.64 3.70
C ASN A 79 12.23 7.30 3.07
N HIS A 80 13.48 6.84 3.20
CA HIS A 80 13.90 5.54 2.67
C HIS A 80 13.20 4.37 3.36
N ASP A 81 12.88 4.48 4.68
CA ASP A 81 12.11 3.44 5.38
C ASP A 81 10.65 3.42 4.92
N ILE A 82 10.08 4.58 4.55
CA ILE A 82 8.74 4.66 3.96
C ILE A 82 8.73 3.97 2.59
N GLU A 83 9.75 4.20 1.76
CA GLU A 83 9.92 3.53 0.47
C GLU A 83 10.05 2.02 0.63
N ASN A 84 10.84 1.58 1.61
CA ASN A 84 10.98 0.15 1.94
C ASN A 84 9.64 -0.47 2.39
N LEU A 85 8.83 0.24 3.20
CA LEU A 85 7.48 -0.23 3.56
C LEU A 85 6.58 -0.37 2.33
N GLY A 86 6.64 0.57 1.40
CA GLY A 86 5.91 0.49 0.13
C GLY A 86 6.34 -0.73 -0.70
N ALA A 87 7.65 -0.96 -0.81
CA ALA A 87 8.21 -2.11 -1.51
C ALA A 87 7.81 -3.45 -0.85
N GLU A 88 7.83 -3.51 0.49
CA GLU A 88 7.40 -4.67 1.27
C GLU A 88 5.92 -4.96 1.07
N LEU A 89 5.06 -3.93 1.13
CA LEU A 89 3.63 -4.09 0.84
C LEU A 89 3.42 -4.67 -0.56
N TYR A 90 4.10 -4.11 -1.57
CA TYR A 90 3.98 -4.62 -2.93
C TYR A 90 4.34 -6.10 -3.02
N SER A 91 5.42 -6.53 -2.37
CA SER A 91 5.83 -7.95 -2.34
C SER A 91 4.76 -8.86 -1.72
N LEU A 92 4.07 -8.40 -0.67
CA LEU A 92 3.02 -9.18 0.02
C LEU A 92 1.73 -9.28 -0.79
N ILE A 93 1.37 -8.24 -1.56
CA ILE A 93 0.10 -8.20 -2.30
C ILE A 93 0.20 -8.72 -3.74
N ASN A 94 1.42 -8.95 -4.24
CA ASN A 94 1.70 -9.30 -5.63
C ASN A 94 1.41 -10.76 -6.00
N HIS A 95 0.73 -11.53 -5.15
CA HIS A 95 0.51 -12.96 -5.37
C HIS A 95 -0.86 -13.31 -6.00
N GLY A 96 -1.72 -12.32 -6.27
CA GLY A 96 -3.07 -12.52 -6.82
C GLY A 96 -3.20 -12.14 -8.30
N LYS A 97 -4.15 -12.78 -9.01
CA LYS A 97 -4.58 -12.33 -10.34
C LYS A 97 -5.47 -11.09 -10.16
N ASN A 98 -5.14 -9.97 -10.82
CA ASN A 98 -5.98 -8.75 -10.91
C ASN A 98 -6.58 -8.30 -9.57
N SER A 99 -5.73 -8.02 -8.60
CA SER A 99 -6.15 -7.59 -7.26
C SER A 99 -6.31 -6.07 -7.19
N GLN A 100 -7.38 -5.62 -6.55
CA GLN A 100 -7.62 -4.20 -6.25
C GLN A 100 -7.37 -3.93 -4.78
N TYR A 101 -6.61 -2.88 -4.49
CA TYR A 101 -6.32 -2.42 -3.13
C TYR A 101 -6.65 -0.95 -2.96
N PHE A 102 -7.26 -0.62 -1.83
CA PHE A 102 -7.59 0.75 -1.44
C PHE A 102 -6.70 1.16 -0.28
N ILE A 103 -5.86 2.15 -0.50
CA ILE A 103 -4.98 2.73 0.53
C ILE A 103 -5.69 3.94 1.14
N ASN A 104 -6.03 3.85 2.41
CA ASN A 104 -6.72 4.93 3.11
C ASN A 104 -5.72 5.89 3.75
N THR A 105 -5.55 7.07 3.16
CA THR A 105 -4.61 8.10 3.63
C THR A 105 -5.07 8.78 4.93
N GLU A 106 -6.36 8.74 5.25
CA GLU A 106 -6.88 9.30 6.51
C GLU A 106 -6.38 8.52 7.74
N SER A 107 -5.99 7.25 7.55
CA SER A 107 -5.43 6.42 8.62
C SER A 107 -3.96 6.70 8.91
N VAL A 108 -3.28 7.50 8.09
CA VAL A 108 -1.88 7.87 8.32
C VAL A 108 -1.77 8.72 9.58
N VAL A 109 -1.04 8.22 10.57
CA VAL A 109 -0.82 8.89 11.86
C VAL A 109 0.44 9.74 11.88
N ASN A 110 1.23 9.70 10.81
CA ASN A 110 2.49 10.43 10.68
C ASN A 110 2.25 11.86 10.14
N SER A 111 3.08 12.81 10.57
CA SER A 111 3.04 14.21 10.14
C SER A 111 3.82 14.52 8.86
N ASN A 112 4.53 13.52 8.30
CA ASN A 112 5.29 13.70 7.06
C ASN A 112 4.34 13.90 5.87
N LYS A 113 4.31 15.12 5.32
CA LYS A 113 3.44 15.50 4.19
C LYS A 113 3.74 14.70 2.91
N SER A 114 4.96 14.21 2.74
CA SER A 114 5.38 13.42 1.56
C SER A 114 5.27 11.91 1.78
N PHE A 115 4.69 11.45 2.92
CA PHE A 115 4.61 10.04 3.28
C PHE A 115 4.04 9.18 2.16
N ILE A 116 2.86 9.52 1.64
CA ILE A 116 2.20 8.74 0.58
C ILE A 116 3.02 8.74 -0.71
N GLY A 117 3.68 9.86 -1.03
CA GLY A 117 4.56 9.93 -2.21
C GLY A 117 5.70 8.92 -2.15
N HIS A 118 6.46 8.91 -1.05
CA HIS A 118 7.54 7.94 -0.84
C HIS A 118 7.03 6.51 -0.78
N PHE A 119 5.90 6.27 -0.11
CA PHE A 119 5.32 4.94 -0.03
C PHE A 119 4.95 4.37 -1.40
N LEU A 120 4.28 5.14 -2.23
CA LEU A 120 3.91 4.73 -3.60
C LEU A 120 5.13 4.61 -4.50
N HIS A 121 6.13 5.48 -4.33
CA HIS A 121 7.41 5.40 -5.04
C HIS A 121 8.10 4.06 -4.77
N GLY A 122 8.21 3.65 -3.50
CA GLY A 122 8.75 2.35 -3.14
C GLY A 122 7.99 1.18 -3.75
N MET A 123 6.64 1.23 -3.74
CA MET A 123 5.81 0.22 -4.42
C MET A 123 6.11 0.14 -5.92
N LYS A 124 6.25 1.28 -6.60
CA LYS A 124 6.54 1.33 -8.03
C LYS A 124 7.94 0.81 -8.36
N LEU A 125 8.95 1.22 -7.60
CA LEU A 125 10.32 0.72 -7.79
C LEU A 125 10.41 -0.80 -7.63
N LYS A 126 9.65 -1.37 -6.68
CA LYS A 126 9.57 -2.83 -6.47
C LYS A 126 8.77 -3.53 -7.55
N SER A 127 7.83 -2.84 -8.19
CA SER A 127 6.98 -3.41 -9.24
C SER A 127 7.69 -3.58 -10.59
N TYR A 128 8.91 -3.07 -10.71
CA TYR A 128 9.71 -3.24 -11.93
C TYR A 128 9.91 -4.72 -12.22
N ASP A 129 9.59 -5.13 -13.45
CA ASP A 129 9.82 -6.46 -13.98
C ASP A 129 10.47 -6.35 -15.35
N PHE A 130 11.70 -6.84 -15.44
CA PHE A 130 12.42 -6.89 -16.70
C PHE A 130 11.78 -7.91 -17.64
N THR A 131 11.04 -7.41 -18.62
CA THR A 131 10.28 -8.25 -19.55
C THR A 131 10.75 -8.18 -20.99
N LYS A 132 11.87 -7.49 -21.25
CA LYS A 132 12.34 -7.17 -22.61
C LYS A 132 12.60 -8.43 -23.45
N TYR A 133 13.09 -9.49 -22.82
CA TYR A 133 13.43 -10.75 -23.49
C TYR A 133 12.51 -11.94 -23.11
N LYS A 134 11.45 -11.70 -22.31
CA LYS A 134 10.50 -12.77 -21.96
C LYS A 134 9.55 -13.06 -23.10
N THR A 135 9.56 -14.29 -23.60
CA THR A 135 8.63 -14.78 -24.63
C THR A 135 7.18 -14.86 -24.17
N LYS A 136 6.94 -15.19 -22.88
CA LYS A 136 5.61 -15.18 -22.25
C LYS A 136 5.51 -14.02 -21.26
N LYS A 137 4.74 -13.00 -21.61
CA LYS A 137 4.43 -11.87 -20.72
C LYS A 137 3.15 -12.20 -19.93
N GLU A 138 3.28 -12.61 -18.68
CA GLU A 138 2.10 -12.68 -17.82
C GLU A 138 1.59 -11.24 -17.54
N LYS A 139 0.40 -10.92 -18.05
CA LYS A 139 -0.28 -9.67 -17.77
C LYS A 139 -0.95 -9.76 -16.39
N ARG A 140 -0.18 -9.59 -15.33
CA ARG A 140 -0.72 -9.37 -13.99
C ARG A 140 -0.73 -7.87 -13.74
N SER A 141 -1.86 -7.32 -13.34
CA SER A 141 -1.96 -5.92 -12.92
C SER A 141 -2.49 -5.84 -11.49
N ILE A 142 -1.96 -4.90 -10.74
CA ILE A 142 -2.48 -4.53 -9.42
C ILE A 142 -2.99 -3.10 -9.52
N ASP A 143 -4.28 -2.93 -9.22
CA ASP A 143 -4.90 -1.61 -9.18
C ASP A 143 -4.85 -1.08 -7.75
N ILE A 144 -4.15 0.02 -7.55
CA ILE A 144 -4.06 0.74 -6.27
C ILE A 144 -4.91 2.00 -6.35
N TYR A 145 -5.87 2.10 -5.46
CA TYR A 145 -6.72 3.27 -5.31
C TYR A 145 -6.37 4.01 -4.02
N ILE A 146 -5.95 5.26 -4.15
CA ILE A 146 -5.68 6.14 -3.01
C ILE A 146 -6.98 6.85 -2.64
N ILE A 147 -7.39 6.68 -1.39
CA ILE A 147 -8.62 7.30 -0.85
C ILE A 147 -8.29 8.18 0.36
N GLY A 148 -9.09 9.23 0.53
CA GLY A 148 -8.91 10.21 1.61
C GLY A 148 -8.27 11.51 1.11
N LYS A 149 -8.43 12.57 1.93
CA LYS A 149 -7.93 13.93 1.62
C LYS A 149 -6.57 14.22 2.23
N LYS A 150 -6.18 13.44 3.25
CA LYS A 150 -4.92 13.62 3.96
C LYS A 150 -3.74 13.12 3.10
N ASN A 151 -2.64 13.84 3.18
CA ASN A 151 -1.39 13.45 2.49
C ASN A 151 -1.50 13.32 0.97
N ASN A 152 -2.24 14.23 0.33
CA ASN A 152 -2.21 14.34 -1.12
C ASN A 152 -0.79 14.68 -1.58
N ILE A 153 -0.34 13.94 -2.60
CA ILE A 153 0.97 14.20 -3.21
C ILE A 153 0.87 15.49 -4.02
N SER A 154 1.76 16.45 -3.78
CA SER A 154 1.80 17.68 -4.58
C SER A 154 2.13 17.35 -6.06
N ALA A 155 1.68 18.18 -7.00
CA ALA A 155 2.01 18.01 -8.42
C ALA A 155 3.53 17.98 -8.66
N LYS A 156 4.27 18.79 -7.91
CA LYS A 156 5.74 18.81 -7.93
C LYS A 156 6.34 17.48 -7.50
N ASP A 157 5.85 16.90 -6.40
CA ASP A 157 6.34 15.59 -5.93
C ASP A 157 5.96 14.47 -6.88
N GLN A 158 4.77 14.52 -7.50
CA GLN A 158 4.38 13.54 -8.51
C GLN A 158 5.34 13.55 -9.71
N LEU A 159 5.69 14.72 -10.22
CA LEU A 159 6.67 14.87 -11.33
C LEU A 159 8.05 14.37 -10.90
N LYS A 160 8.50 14.73 -9.69
CA LYS A 160 9.78 14.26 -9.15
C LYS A 160 9.84 12.73 -9.06
N PHE A 161 8.87 12.09 -8.44
CA PHE A 161 8.84 10.63 -8.30
C PHE A 161 8.74 9.95 -9.67
N LYS A 162 7.94 10.50 -10.58
CA LYS A 162 7.84 9.98 -11.94
C LYS A 162 9.20 10.00 -12.67
N ALA A 163 9.92 11.11 -12.62
CA ALA A 163 11.25 11.23 -13.22
C ALA A 163 12.26 10.24 -12.62
N LEU A 164 12.24 10.07 -11.28
CA LEU A 164 13.11 9.09 -10.59
C LEU A 164 12.78 7.65 -10.99
N GLU A 165 11.50 7.32 -11.12
CA GLU A 165 11.03 6.00 -11.54
C GLU A 165 11.46 5.69 -12.97
N GLU A 166 11.21 6.61 -13.90
CA GLU A 166 11.57 6.46 -15.31
C GLU A 166 13.10 6.31 -15.48
N GLY A 167 13.89 7.15 -14.81
CA GLY A 167 15.34 7.04 -14.83
C GLY A 167 15.87 5.74 -14.25
N THR A 168 15.29 5.28 -13.13
CA THR A 168 15.67 4.00 -12.50
C THR A 168 15.30 2.81 -13.39
N PHE A 169 14.14 2.83 -14.02
CA PHE A 169 13.70 1.76 -14.91
C PHE A 169 14.54 1.72 -16.18
N TYR A 170 14.84 2.88 -16.75
CA TYR A 170 15.74 3.00 -17.89
C TYR A 170 17.12 2.42 -17.57
N ALA A 171 17.71 2.79 -16.43
CA ALA A 171 19.00 2.25 -16.02
C ALA A 171 18.98 0.72 -15.83
N ARG A 172 17.90 0.17 -15.26
CA ARG A 172 17.71 -1.28 -15.09
C ARG A 172 17.49 -2.04 -16.40
N ASP A 173 16.98 -1.35 -17.43
CA ASP A 173 16.80 -1.92 -18.76
C ASP A 173 18.10 -2.01 -19.57
N LEU A 174 19.17 -1.30 -19.15
CA LEU A 174 20.46 -1.27 -19.81
C LEU A 174 21.44 -2.36 -19.31
N VAL A 175 21.15 -2.96 -18.15
CA VAL A 175 21.97 -4.00 -17.52
C VAL A 175 21.42 -5.38 -17.85
#